data_7929af959628e501c25776c69a45af83
#
_entry.id   7929af959628e501c25776c69a45af83
#
_cell.length_a   1.000
_cell.length_b   1.000
_cell.length_c   1.000
_cell.angle_alpha   90.00
_cell.angle_beta   90.00
_cell.angle_gamma   90.00
#
_symmetry.space_group_name_H-M   'P 1'
#
loop_
_entity.id
_entity.type
_entity.pdbx_description
1 polymer ?
#
loop_
_entity_poly.entity_id
_entity_poly.type
_entity_poly.pdbx_seq_one_letter_code
_entity_poly.pdbx_strand_id
1 'polypeptide(L)'
;ERNVCDLFLKIAREYDAELAFTCNEQELGVKEQLAFLGIYARPELYELAGNCTVLTNCGSICIGAAPYGLALPGTLVDFITAIDLAGIGCITFIENKTNYDAYVMAEMQPDELVIYHGGFLSPQKRRLVTLLAHAAPETAEMRFWADIDLGGFRMFRHLRELVPSLMPMRMSGECVDSFREHGLERSDEYLAALKKEAAEGKYPLFQDAIERILTYGVTIEQEAFLNE
;
A
#
# COMPACT_ATOMS: atom_id res chain seq x y z
N GLU A 1 3.00 16.96 -2.90
CA GLU A 1 4.17 16.94 -1.98
C GLU A 1 5.39 17.65 -2.59
N ARG A 2 5.79 17.35 -3.84
CA ARG A 2 6.97 17.98 -4.47
C ARG A 2 6.87 19.50 -4.49
N ASN A 3 5.72 20.05 -4.88
CA ASN A 3 5.49 21.50 -4.92
C ASN A 3 5.56 22.16 -3.54
N VAL A 4 5.19 21.45 -2.46
CA VAL A 4 5.25 21.97 -1.08
C VAL A 4 6.70 22.02 -0.60
N CYS A 5 7.50 20.99 -0.86
CA CYS A 5 8.92 20.99 -0.52
C CYS A 5 9.68 22.08 -1.27
N ASP A 6 9.41 22.27 -2.56
CA ASP A 6 10.04 23.32 -3.37
C ASP A 6 9.69 24.72 -2.87
N LEU A 7 8.42 24.95 -2.51
CA LEU A 7 7.97 26.22 -1.93
C LEU A 7 8.61 26.45 -0.56
N PHE A 8 8.63 25.44 0.31
CA PHE A 8 9.25 25.51 1.61
C PHE A 8 10.74 25.86 1.51
N LEU A 9 11.49 25.19 0.65
CA LEU A 9 12.92 25.46 0.44
C LEU A 9 13.17 26.83 -0.15
N LYS A 10 12.29 27.33 -1.02
CA LYS A 10 12.36 28.68 -1.54
C LYS A 10 12.26 29.71 -0.39
N ILE A 11 11.28 29.55 0.48
CA ILE A 11 11.10 30.41 1.66
C ILE A 11 12.28 30.26 2.61
N ALA A 12 12.71 29.02 2.93
CA ALA A 12 13.84 28.79 3.84
C ALA A 12 15.11 29.51 3.39
N ARG A 13 15.43 29.52 2.08
CA ARG A 13 16.59 30.26 1.54
C ARG A 13 16.47 31.78 1.70
N GLU A 14 15.27 32.34 1.80
CA GLU A 14 15.09 33.78 2.03
C GLU A 14 15.39 34.16 3.49
N TYR A 15 15.23 33.23 4.44
CA TYR A 15 15.40 33.49 5.88
C TYR A 15 16.65 32.85 6.48
N ASP A 16 17.27 31.89 5.82
CA ASP A 16 18.50 31.21 6.25
C ASP A 16 19.65 31.55 5.30
N ALA A 17 20.50 32.49 5.73
CA ALA A 17 21.63 32.96 4.93
C ALA A 17 22.69 31.89 4.69
N GLU A 18 22.86 30.92 5.62
CA GLU A 18 23.83 29.84 5.51
C GLU A 18 23.35 28.81 4.48
N LEU A 19 22.07 28.45 4.51
CA LEU A 19 21.46 27.61 3.47
C LEU A 19 21.55 28.27 2.10
N ALA A 20 21.23 29.56 2.00
CA ALA A 20 21.31 30.31 0.76
C ALA A 20 22.75 30.35 0.19
N PHE A 21 23.74 30.59 1.04
CA PHE A 21 25.14 30.57 0.67
C PHE A 21 25.59 29.19 0.18
N THR A 22 25.29 28.12 0.95
CA THR A 22 25.66 26.76 0.60
C THR A 22 25.01 26.29 -0.71
N CYS A 23 23.74 26.66 -0.95
CA CYS A 23 23.07 26.34 -2.20
C CYS A 23 23.64 27.09 -3.42
N ASN A 24 24.24 28.26 -3.22
CA ASN A 24 24.89 29.02 -4.28
C ASN A 24 26.28 28.49 -4.64
N GLU A 25 27.01 27.96 -3.64
CA GLU A 25 28.35 27.38 -3.83
C GLU A 25 28.31 25.92 -4.29
N GLN A 26 27.22 25.19 -4.02
CA GLN A 26 27.05 23.78 -4.34
C GLN A 26 25.66 23.53 -4.93
N GLU A 27 25.57 22.73 -6.00
CA GLU A 27 24.29 22.28 -6.55
C GLU A 27 23.65 21.22 -5.66
N LEU A 28 23.11 21.64 -4.51
CA LEU A 28 22.43 20.75 -3.57
C LEU A 28 21.05 20.35 -4.09
N GLY A 29 20.78 19.06 -4.12
CA GLY A 29 19.45 18.52 -4.38
C GLY A 29 18.46 18.81 -3.24
N VAL A 30 17.16 18.66 -3.49
CA VAL A 30 16.09 18.93 -2.51
C VAL A 30 16.32 18.19 -1.19
N LYS A 31 16.74 16.91 -1.24
CA LYS A 31 17.02 16.09 -0.05
C LYS A 31 18.17 16.65 0.79
N GLU A 32 19.23 17.11 0.14
CA GLU A 32 20.41 17.66 0.80
C GLU A 32 20.10 19.00 1.46
N GLN A 33 19.33 19.85 0.79
CA GLN A 33 18.87 21.12 1.36
C GLN A 33 17.95 20.91 2.57
N LEU A 34 17.04 19.93 2.52
CA LEU A 34 16.22 19.55 3.67
C LEU A 34 17.06 19.00 4.82
N ALA A 35 18.06 18.16 4.52
CA ALA A 35 18.98 17.62 5.51
C ALA A 35 19.80 18.72 6.20
N PHE A 36 20.21 19.76 5.46
CA PHE A 36 20.89 20.94 6.02
C PHE A 36 20.04 21.62 7.09
N LEU A 37 18.73 21.67 6.88
CA LEU A 37 17.75 22.20 7.85
C LEU A 37 17.36 21.18 8.94
N GLY A 38 18.03 20.05 9.03
CA GLY A 38 17.71 18.98 9.99
C GLY A 38 16.45 18.20 9.66
N ILE A 39 15.91 18.33 8.43
CA ILE A 39 14.71 17.63 7.97
C ILE A 39 15.12 16.38 7.17
N TYR A 40 14.87 15.23 7.75
CA TYR A 40 15.19 13.94 7.13
C TYR A 40 13.91 13.19 6.77
N ALA A 41 13.87 12.61 5.55
CA ALA A 41 12.81 11.67 5.20
C ALA A 41 12.92 10.43 6.10
N ARG A 42 11.80 10.03 6.71
CA ARG A 42 11.76 8.74 7.38
C ARG A 42 11.85 7.62 6.33
N PRO A 43 12.60 6.55 6.59
CA PRO A 43 12.55 5.38 5.73
C PRO A 43 11.10 4.85 5.68
N GLU A 44 10.69 4.40 4.51
CA GLU A 44 9.43 3.67 4.36
C GLU A 44 9.49 2.40 5.21
N LEU A 45 8.42 2.05 5.91
CA LEU A 45 8.31 0.85 6.71
C LEU A 45 7.37 -0.13 6.02
N TYR A 46 7.73 -1.40 6.00
CA TYR A 46 6.93 -2.51 5.49
C TYR A 46 6.53 -3.40 6.64
N GLU A 47 5.26 -3.43 6.94
CA GLU A 47 4.72 -4.23 8.04
C GLU A 47 4.21 -5.57 7.50
N LEU A 48 4.67 -6.65 8.12
CA LEU A 48 4.33 -8.02 7.80
C LEU A 48 3.97 -8.77 9.07
N ALA A 49 2.92 -9.57 9.03
CA ALA A 49 2.52 -10.48 10.11
C ALA A 49 2.28 -11.88 9.54
N GLY A 50 2.72 -12.91 10.24
CA GLY A 50 2.60 -14.30 9.81
C GLY A 50 3.92 -15.05 9.81
N ASN A 51 3.88 -16.33 9.49
CA ASN A 51 5.04 -17.21 9.53
C ASN A 51 5.93 -17.03 8.29
N CYS A 52 6.79 -16.02 8.33
CA CYS A 52 7.71 -15.67 7.25
C CYS A 52 9.11 -15.45 7.81
N THR A 53 10.14 -15.88 7.10
CA THR A 53 11.54 -15.59 7.40
C THR A 53 12.19 -14.86 6.24
N VAL A 54 12.71 -13.66 6.51
CA VAL A 54 13.46 -12.85 5.56
C VAL A 54 14.95 -13.15 5.71
N LEU A 55 15.59 -13.66 4.67
CA LEU A 55 17.01 -13.94 4.61
C LEU A 55 17.75 -12.75 3.98
N THR A 56 18.81 -12.32 4.63
CA THR A 56 19.67 -11.22 4.16
C THR A 56 21.12 -11.68 4.09
N ASN A 57 21.98 -10.88 3.46
CA ASN A 57 23.42 -11.15 3.47
C ASN A 57 24.07 -11.01 4.86
N CYS A 58 23.34 -10.50 5.87
CA CYS A 58 23.83 -10.32 7.25
C CYS A 58 23.20 -11.30 8.25
N GLY A 59 22.20 -12.10 7.85
CA GLY A 59 21.48 -13.02 8.73
C GLY A 59 20.01 -13.18 8.36
N SER A 60 19.20 -13.72 9.27
CA SER A 60 17.77 -13.97 9.07
C SER A 60 16.90 -13.21 10.07
N ILE A 61 15.72 -12.79 9.63
CA ILE A 61 14.69 -12.12 10.43
C ILE A 61 13.44 -12.97 10.38
N CYS A 62 13.08 -13.59 11.51
CA CYS A 62 11.85 -14.37 11.63
C CYS A 62 10.70 -13.45 12.02
N ILE A 63 9.78 -13.18 11.08
CA ILE A 63 8.58 -12.37 11.31
C ILE A 63 7.61 -13.10 12.26
N GLY A 64 7.46 -14.42 12.09
CA GLY A 64 6.59 -15.25 12.92
C GLY A 64 6.95 -15.30 14.41
N ALA A 65 8.12 -14.80 14.82
CA ALA A 65 8.48 -14.65 16.22
C ALA A 65 7.72 -13.51 16.92
N ALA A 66 7.07 -12.60 16.15
CA ALA A 66 6.27 -11.51 16.68
C ALA A 66 4.78 -11.78 16.39
N PRO A 67 3.93 -11.97 17.41
CA PRO A 67 2.53 -12.37 17.24
C PRO A 67 1.70 -11.44 16.34
N TYR A 68 2.03 -10.14 16.33
CA TYR A 68 1.33 -9.12 15.52
C TYR A 68 2.22 -8.57 14.40
N GLY A 69 3.30 -9.27 14.08
CA GLY A 69 4.19 -8.90 12.98
C GLY A 69 5.31 -7.93 13.35
N LEU A 70 6.08 -7.56 12.32
CA LEU A 70 7.22 -6.66 12.42
C LEU A 70 7.17 -5.61 11.31
N ALA A 71 7.69 -4.43 11.62
CA ALA A 71 7.94 -3.38 10.63
C ALA A 71 9.40 -3.43 10.18
N LEU A 72 9.62 -3.67 8.90
CA LEU A 72 10.95 -3.69 8.28
C LEU A 72 11.23 -2.36 7.57
N PRO A 73 12.40 -1.75 7.78
CA PRO A 73 12.76 -0.55 7.03
C PRO A 73 12.92 -0.87 5.54
N GLY A 74 12.38 -0.02 4.66
CA GLY A 74 12.43 -0.21 3.20
C GLY A 74 13.85 -0.35 2.66
N THR A 75 14.83 0.27 3.31
CA THR A 75 16.27 0.12 2.99
C THR A 75 16.78 -1.31 3.16
N LEU A 76 16.10 -2.15 3.96
CA LEU A 76 16.46 -3.55 4.13
C LEU A 76 16.23 -4.36 2.84
N VAL A 77 15.30 -3.95 2.00
CA VAL A 77 14.91 -4.69 0.78
C VAL A 77 16.10 -4.93 -0.15
N ASP A 78 17.06 -4.01 -0.17
CA ASP A 78 18.27 -4.15 -1.00
C ASP A 78 19.23 -5.24 -0.50
N PHE A 79 19.09 -5.68 0.74
CA PHE A 79 19.90 -6.72 1.37
C PHE A 79 19.22 -8.09 1.41
N ILE A 80 17.94 -8.18 1.00
CA ILE A 80 17.20 -9.45 0.97
C ILE A 80 17.76 -10.35 -0.12
N THR A 81 18.16 -11.55 0.27
CA THR A 81 18.67 -12.60 -0.61
C THR A 81 17.63 -13.65 -0.94
N ALA A 82 16.70 -13.95 0.01
CA ALA A 82 15.57 -14.84 -0.17
C ALA A 82 14.49 -14.56 0.89
N ILE A 83 13.29 -15.06 0.65
CA ILE A 83 12.20 -15.07 1.63
C ILE A 83 11.71 -16.52 1.73
N ASP A 84 11.61 -17.03 2.95
CA ASP A 84 11.04 -18.35 3.23
C ASP A 84 9.57 -18.18 3.64
N LEU A 85 8.69 -18.78 2.87
CA LEU A 85 7.23 -18.80 3.03
C LEU A 85 6.72 -20.24 3.17
N ALA A 86 7.54 -21.14 3.70
CA ALA A 86 7.13 -22.53 3.92
C ALA A 86 5.90 -22.61 4.82
N GLY A 87 4.86 -23.30 4.33
CA GLY A 87 3.60 -23.46 5.06
C GLY A 87 2.61 -22.28 4.93
N ILE A 88 2.93 -21.26 4.12
CA ILE A 88 1.99 -20.18 3.82
C ILE A 88 1.03 -20.65 2.72
N GLY A 89 -0.27 -20.65 3.05
CA GLY A 89 -1.37 -20.97 2.13
C GLY A 89 -2.05 -19.72 1.55
N CYS A 90 -1.87 -18.55 2.19
CA CYS A 90 -2.48 -17.31 1.75
C CYS A 90 -1.56 -16.10 2.02
N ILE A 91 -1.53 -15.14 1.08
CA ILE A 91 -0.88 -13.84 1.26
C ILE A 91 -1.91 -12.74 1.01
N THR A 92 -2.17 -11.93 2.05
CA THR A 92 -3.17 -10.86 2.01
C THR A 92 -2.51 -9.50 2.12
N PHE A 93 -2.74 -8.65 1.12
CA PHE A 93 -2.33 -7.25 1.12
C PHE A 93 -3.50 -6.38 1.57
N ILE A 94 -3.32 -5.58 2.63
CA ILE A 94 -4.34 -4.67 3.18
C ILE A 94 -3.84 -3.24 3.06
N GLU A 95 -4.64 -2.36 2.47
CA GLU A 95 -4.23 -0.99 2.16
C GLU A 95 -4.28 -0.09 3.39
N ASN A 96 -5.36 -0.14 4.17
CA ASN A 96 -5.58 0.73 5.31
C ASN A 96 -4.90 0.17 6.57
N LYS A 97 -4.21 1.04 7.32
CA LYS A 97 -3.44 0.63 8.51
C LYS A 97 -4.34 0.09 9.64
N THR A 98 -5.45 0.75 9.89
CA THR A 98 -6.38 0.35 10.97
C THR A 98 -7.00 -1.01 10.68
N ASN A 99 -7.38 -1.24 9.41
CA ASN A 99 -7.91 -2.53 8.97
C ASN A 99 -6.85 -3.63 8.99
N TYR A 100 -5.59 -3.31 8.60
CA TYR A 100 -4.48 -4.25 8.74
C TYR A 100 -4.31 -4.69 10.21
N ASP A 101 -4.25 -3.73 11.14
CA ASP A 101 -4.06 -4.04 12.56
C ASP A 101 -5.24 -4.87 13.11
N ALA A 102 -6.48 -4.48 12.81
CA ALA A 102 -7.67 -5.22 13.25
C ALA A 102 -7.69 -6.65 12.66
N TYR A 103 -7.39 -6.80 11.38
CA TYR A 103 -7.35 -8.10 10.71
C TYR A 103 -6.29 -9.02 11.31
N VAL A 104 -5.08 -8.53 11.51
CA VAL A 104 -3.98 -9.30 12.11
C VAL A 104 -4.33 -9.74 13.52
N MET A 105 -5.01 -8.90 14.29
CA MET A 105 -5.35 -9.21 15.68
C MET A 105 -6.54 -10.18 15.83
N ALA A 106 -7.49 -10.17 14.91
CA ALA A 106 -8.77 -10.87 15.08
C ALA A 106 -9.05 -11.96 14.04
N GLU A 107 -8.52 -11.87 12.84
CA GLU A 107 -8.97 -12.68 11.71
C GLU A 107 -7.86 -13.50 11.02
N MET A 108 -6.58 -13.05 11.12
CA MET A 108 -5.45 -13.70 10.45
C MET A 108 -5.38 -15.18 10.75
N GLN A 109 -5.21 -16.01 9.70
CA GLN A 109 -5.11 -17.46 9.85
C GLN A 109 -3.66 -17.90 10.10
N PRO A 110 -3.43 -19.10 10.70
CA PRO A 110 -2.08 -19.57 11.04
C PRO A 110 -1.15 -19.77 9.83
N ASP A 111 -1.72 -20.04 8.65
CA ASP A 111 -1.01 -20.22 7.36
C ASP A 111 -1.08 -18.98 6.46
N GLU A 112 -1.35 -17.82 7.06
CA GLU A 112 -1.47 -16.57 6.33
C GLU A 112 -0.27 -15.64 6.58
N LEU A 113 0.17 -14.94 5.52
CA LEU A 113 1.05 -13.78 5.60
C LEU A 113 0.24 -12.53 5.26
N VAL A 114 0.11 -11.62 6.21
CA VAL A 114 -0.59 -10.35 6.01
C VAL A 114 0.42 -9.22 5.85
N ILE A 115 0.21 -8.38 4.85
CA ILE A 115 1.12 -7.29 4.49
C ILE A 115 0.34 -5.97 4.49
N TYR A 116 0.82 -5.01 5.26
CA TYR A 116 0.33 -3.64 5.14
C TYR A 116 0.81 -3.04 3.82
N HIS A 117 -0.14 -2.82 2.90
CA HIS A 117 0.16 -2.31 1.57
C HIS A 117 0.40 -0.80 1.56
N GLY A 118 -0.45 -0.02 2.22
CA GLY A 118 -0.31 1.43 2.42
C GLY A 118 -0.06 2.22 1.14
N GLY A 119 -1.09 2.52 0.37
CA GLY A 119 -1.03 3.36 -0.83
C GLY A 119 -0.26 2.76 -2.01
N PHE A 120 0.18 3.62 -2.92
CA PHE A 120 0.85 3.19 -4.16
C PHE A 120 2.26 2.63 -3.94
N LEU A 121 2.68 1.75 -4.84
CA LEU A 121 3.97 1.06 -4.78
C LEU A 121 5.15 2.00 -5.05
N SER A 122 6.00 2.20 -4.06
CA SER A 122 7.35 2.74 -4.26
C SER A 122 8.25 1.72 -4.97
N PRO A 123 9.40 2.12 -5.53
CA PRO A 123 10.34 1.18 -6.14
C PRO A 123 10.78 0.06 -5.18
N GLN A 124 11.08 0.38 -3.91
CA GLN A 124 11.45 -0.60 -2.89
C GLN A 124 10.29 -1.54 -2.55
N LYS A 125 9.07 -1.01 -2.39
CA LYS A 125 7.89 -1.82 -2.12
C LYS A 125 7.58 -2.76 -3.30
N ARG A 126 7.70 -2.27 -4.54
CA ARG A 126 7.57 -3.08 -5.75
C ARG A 126 8.56 -4.26 -5.74
N ARG A 127 9.82 -4.00 -5.38
CA ARG A 127 10.85 -5.05 -5.25
C ARG A 127 10.48 -6.07 -4.16
N LEU A 128 10.05 -5.62 -2.98
CA LEU A 128 9.61 -6.53 -1.90
C LEU A 128 8.44 -7.41 -2.36
N VAL A 129 7.41 -6.81 -2.97
CA VAL A 129 6.26 -7.56 -3.51
C VAL A 129 6.70 -8.59 -4.54
N THR A 130 7.63 -8.25 -5.44
CA THR A 130 8.17 -9.18 -6.42
C THR A 130 8.90 -10.35 -5.75
N LEU A 131 9.70 -10.10 -4.71
CA LEU A 131 10.38 -11.15 -3.95
C LEU A 131 9.38 -12.07 -3.24
N LEU A 132 8.34 -11.50 -2.62
CA LEU A 132 7.27 -12.26 -1.98
C LEU A 132 6.50 -13.12 -2.99
N ALA A 133 6.13 -12.54 -4.14
CA ALA A 133 5.40 -13.28 -5.19
C ALA A 133 6.22 -14.45 -5.75
N HIS A 134 7.54 -14.30 -5.90
CA HIS A 134 8.42 -15.37 -6.35
C HIS A 134 8.66 -16.44 -5.28
N ALA A 135 8.64 -16.07 -4.01
CA ALA A 135 8.82 -17.01 -2.90
C ALA A 135 7.53 -17.74 -2.51
N ALA A 136 6.38 -17.20 -2.90
CA ALA A 136 5.07 -17.78 -2.57
C ALA A 136 4.92 -19.17 -3.18
N PRO A 137 4.37 -20.16 -2.44
CA PRO A 137 3.97 -21.43 -3.00
C PRO A 137 2.99 -21.22 -4.18
N GLU A 138 3.09 -22.03 -5.23
CA GLU A 138 2.18 -21.94 -6.40
C GLU A 138 0.70 -22.10 -6.03
N THR A 139 0.43 -22.82 -4.93
CA THR A 139 -0.92 -23.06 -4.41
C THR A 139 -1.41 -21.96 -3.46
N ALA A 140 -0.55 -20.99 -3.11
CA ALA A 140 -0.94 -19.93 -2.19
C ALA A 140 -1.92 -18.95 -2.85
N GLU A 141 -2.99 -18.65 -2.13
CA GLU A 141 -3.92 -17.59 -2.53
C GLU A 141 -3.29 -16.21 -2.32
N MET A 142 -3.50 -15.32 -3.29
CA MET A 142 -3.01 -13.94 -3.23
C MET A 142 -4.22 -13.01 -3.17
N ARG A 143 -4.39 -12.26 -2.07
CA ARG A 143 -5.56 -11.43 -1.82
C ARG A 143 -5.18 -9.96 -1.63
N PHE A 144 -6.07 -9.06 -2.03
CA PHE A 144 -5.91 -7.62 -1.83
C PHE A 144 -7.21 -7.01 -1.32
N TRP A 145 -7.10 -6.19 -0.29
CA TRP A 145 -8.20 -5.44 0.28
C TRP A 145 -7.84 -3.96 0.41
N ALA A 146 -8.66 -3.11 -0.17
CA ALA A 146 -8.57 -1.65 -0.11
C ALA A 146 -9.99 -1.06 -0.10
N ASP A 147 -10.08 0.27 -0.11
CA ASP A 147 -11.33 0.98 -0.33
C ASP A 147 -12.01 0.52 -1.62
N ILE A 148 -13.35 0.45 -1.60
CA ILE A 148 -14.13 0.13 -2.80
C ILE A 148 -14.37 1.45 -3.54
N ASP A 149 -13.31 1.91 -4.21
CA ASP A 149 -13.27 3.16 -4.93
C ASP A 149 -12.27 3.11 -6.11
N LEU A 150 -12.21 4.19 -6.89
CA LEU A 150 -11.30 4.29 -8.05
C LEU A 150 -9.82 4.19 -7.63
N GLY A 151 -9.46 4.67 -6.44
CA GLY A 151 -8.11 4.57 -5.89
C GLY A 151 -7.72 3.12 -5.62
N GLY A 152 -8.57 2.39 -4.87
CA GLY A 152 -8.40 0.98 -4.57
C GLY A 152 -8.34 0.09 -5.82
N PHE A 153 -9.20 0.36 -6.83
CA PHE A 153 -9.17 -0.38 -8.10
C PHE A 153 -7.87 -0.13 -8.89
N ARG A 154 -7.34 1.09 -8.87
CA ARG A 154 -6.05 1.42 -9.50
C ARG A 154 -4.90 0.74 -8.77
N MET A 155 -4.89 0.75 -7.44
CA MET A 155 -3.87 0.07 -6.62
C MET A 155 -3.88 -1.43 -6.87
N PHE A 156 -5.05 -2.07 -6.85
CA PHE A 156 -5.20 -3.48 -7.21
C PHE A 156 -4.62 -3.79 -8.59
N ARG A 157 -4.97 -3.01 -9.61
CA ARG A 157 -4.47 -3.21 -10.97
C ARG A 157 -2.95 -3.15 -11.04
N HIS A 158 -2.33 -2.15 -10.39
CA HIS A 158 -0.87 -2.03 -10.36
C HIS A 158 -0.19 -3.16 -9.59
N LEU A 159 -0.80 -3.62 -8.49
CA LEU A 159 -0.27 -4.76 -7.74
C LEU A 159 -0.39 -6.05 -8.55
N ARG A 160 -1.50 -6.23 -9.28
CA ARG A 160 -1.73 -7.40 -10.12
C ARG A 160 -0.76 -7.52 -11.30
N GLU A 161 -0.14 -6.43 -11.74
CA GLU A 161 0.97 -6.47 -12.72
C GLU A 161 2.18 -7.26 -12.19
N LEU A 162 2.39 -7.26 -10.85
CA LEU A 162 3.47 -8.00 -10.19
C LEU A 162 3.01 -9.36 -9.68
N VAL A 163 1.72 -9.50 -9.38
CA VAL A 163 1.08 -10.68 -8.79
C VAL A 163 -0.13 -11.06 -9.64
N PRO A 164 0.04 -11.76 -10.77
CA PRO A 164 -1.06 -12.04 -11.71
C PRO A 164 -2.22 -12.86 -11.12
N SER A 165 -1.96 -13.68 -10.09
CA SER A 165 -2.95 -14.47 -9.36
C SER A 165 -3.75 -13.68 -8.32
N LEU A 166 -3.46 -12.39 -8.14
CA LEU A 166 -4.11 -11.54 -7.14
C LEU A 166 -5.63 -11.47 -7.34
N MET A 167 -6.37 -11.69 -6.26
CA MET A 167 -7.83 -11.59 -6.22
C MET A 167 -8.28 -10.51 -5.22
N PRO A 168 -9.38 -9.79 -5.52
CA PRO A 168 -9.93 -8.83 -4.55
C PRO A 168 -10.59 -9.57 -3.39
N MET A 169 -10.42 -9.07 -2.18
CA MET A 169 -11.06 -9.52 -0.96
C MET A 169 -11.94 -8.37 -0.42
N ARG A 170 -13.20 -8.66 -0.09
CA ARG A 170 -14.15 -7.65 0.47
C ARG A 170 -14.31 -6.39 -0.40
N MET A 171 -14.23 -6.55 -1.73
CA MET A 171 -14.35 -5.43 -2.68
C MET A 171 -15.42 -5.71 -3.76
N SER A 172 -16.45 -6.50 -3.44
CA SER A 172 -17.54 -6.86 -4.34
C SER A 172 -18.70 -5.85 -4.31
N GLY A 173 -19.63 -5.99 -5.26
CA GLY A 173 -20.89 -5.24 -5.25
C GLY A 173 -21.75 -5.53 -4.03
N GLU A 174 -21.71 -6.77 -3.49
CA GLU A 174 -22.41 -7.12 -2.23
C GLU A 174 -21.88 -6.32 -1.05
N CYS A 175 -20.56 -6.07 -1.00
CA CYS A 175 -19.98 -5.20 0.02
C CYS A 175 -20.48 -3.75 -0.12
N VAL A 176 -20.60 -3.24 -1.35
CA VAL A 176 -21.19 -1.90 -1.57
C VAL A 176 -22.64 -1.87 -1.10
N ASP A 177 -23.44 -2.91 -1.40
CA ASP A 177 -24.85 -2.99 -0.95
C ASP A 177 -24.96 -3.02 0.58
N SER A 178 -24.06 -3.77 1.26
CA SER A 178 -24.08 -3.95 2.73
C SER A 178 -23.68 -2.68 3.47
N PHE A 179 -22.69 -1.95 2.96
CA PHE A 179 -22.12 -0.79 3.64
C PHE A 179 -22.55 0.56 3.08
N ARG A 180 -23.49 0.61 2.13
CA ARG A 180 -23.90 1.85 1.44
C ARG A 180 -24.33 2.98 2.37
N GLU A 181 -24.90 2.66 3.55
CA GLU A 181 -25.34 3.66 4.53
C GLU A 181 -24.15 4.37 5.21
N HIS A 182 -22.97 3.74 5.18
CA HIS A 182 -21.70 4.29 5.64
C HIS A 182 -20.83 4.78 4.48
N GLY A 183 -21.39 4.79 3.26
CA GLY A 183 -20.67 5.17 2.06
C GLY A 183 -20.38 6.67 1.99
N LEU A 184 -19.28 7.01 1.33
CA LEU A 184 -18.90 8.39 1.03
C LEU A 184 -19.52 8.81 -0.31
N GLU A 185 -20.39 9.84 -0.28
CA GLU A 185 -20.98 10.42 -1.48
C GLU A 185 -19.90 11.00 -2.41
N ARG A 186 -20.07 10.75 -3.72
CA ARG A 186 -19.11 11.18 -4.75
C ARG A 186 -19.74 12.17 -5.72
N SER A 187 -18.92 13.10 -6.20
CA SER A 187 -19.35 14.08 -7.19
C SER A 187 -19.61 13.43 -8.56
N ASP A 188 -20.41 14.11 -9.40
CA ASP A 188 -20.71 13.68 -10.76
C ASP A 188 -19.42 13.53 -11.61
N GLU A 189 -18.42 14.41 -11.38
CA GLU A 189 -17.14 14.34 -12.07
C GLU A 189 -16.36 13.07 -11.71
N TYR A 190 -16.38 12.67 -10.42
CA TYR A 190 -15.78 11.43 -9.96
C TYR A 190 -16.45 10.21 -10.60
N LEU A 191 -17.79 10.17 -10.56
CA LEU A 191 -18.57 9.07 -11.13
C LEU A 191 -18.37 8.97 -12.66
N ALA A 192 -18.28 10.11 -13.35
CA ALA A 192 -17.96 10.14 -14.78
C ALA A 192 -16.54 9.59 -15.08
N ALA A 193 -15.56 9.93 -14.24
CA ALA A 193 -14.19 9.40 -14.36
C ALA A 193 -14.16 7.89 -14.13
N LEU A 194 -14.83 7.38 -13.08
CA LEU A 194 -14.95 5.94 -12.80
C LEU A 194 -15.60 5.21 -13.98
N LYS A 195 -16.74 5.71 -14.47
CA LYS A 195 -17.47 5.14 -15.61
C LYS A 195 -16.60 5.07 -16.87
N LYS A 196 -15.84 6.13 -17.15
CA LYS A 196 -14.91 6.18 -18.29
C LYS A 196 -13.83 5.10 -18.19
N GLU A 197 -13.13 5.00 -17.04
CA GLU A 197 -12.08 4.01 -16.87
C GLU A 197 -12.61 2.56 -16.87
N ALA A 198 -13.82 2.34 -16.33
CA ALA A 198 -14.48 1.05 -16.39
C ALA A 198 -14.83 0.64 -17.82
N ALA A 199 -15.34 1.58 -18.64
CA ALA A 199 -15.65 1.35 -20.06
C ALA A 199 -14.39 1.01 -20.89
N GLU A 200 -13.22 1.42 -20.45
CA GLU A 200 -11.93 1.03 -21.06
C GLU A 200 -11.50 -0.42 -20.69
N GLY A 201 -12.32 -1.14 -19.90
CA GLY A 201 -12.03 -2.52 -19.49
C GLY A 201 -10.91 -2.67 -18.46
N LYS A 202 -10.54 -1.61 -17.74
CA LYS A 202 -9.42 -1.60 -16.80
C LYS A 202 -9.67 -2.43 -15.53
N TYR A 203 -10.95 -2.68 -15.16
CA TYR A 203 -11.36 -3.24 -13.89
C TYR A 203 -12.33 -4.43 -14.03
N PRO A 204 -11.94 -5.51 -14.73
CA PRO A 204 -12.87 -6.61 -15.04
C PRO A 204 -13.38 -7.37 -13.81
N LEU A 205 -12.63 -7.37 -12.69
CA LEU A 205 -13.02 -8.04 -11.44
C LEU A 205 -13.88 -7.19 -10.52
N PHE A 206 -14.15 -5.93 -10.87
CA PHE A 206 -14.90 -4.98 -10.05
C PHE A 206 -16.16 -4.45 -10.74
N GLN A 207 -16.62 -5.10 -11.81
CA GLN A 207 -17.78 -4.61 -12.59
C GLN A 207 -19.03 -4.47 -11.75
N ASP A 208 -19.32 -5.48 -10.91
CA ASP A 208 -20.44 -5.48 -9.98
C ASP A 208 -20.34 -4.34 -8.94
N ALA A 209 -19.18 -4.14 -8.34
CA ALA A 209 -18.93 -3.04 -7.39
C ALA A 209 -19.08 -1.67 -8.08
N ILE A 210 -18.53 -1.51 -9.28
CA ILE A 210 -18.64 -0.27 -10.06
C ILE A 210 -20.10 0.03 -10.41
N GLU A 211 -20.88 -0.97 -10.82
CA GLU A 211 -22.32 -0.80 -11.10
C GLU A 211 -23.09 -0.29 -9.87
N ARG A 212 -22.78 -0.83 -8.67
CA ARG A 212 -23.39 -0.35 -7.42
C ARG A 212 -22.96 1.07 -7.08
N ILE A 213 -21.66 1.38 -7.17
CA ILE A 213 -21.13 2.73 -6.95
C ILE A 213 -21.82 3.75 -7.87
N LEU A 214 -21.96 3.44 -9.17
CA LEU A 214 -22.63 4.31 -10.13
C LEU A 214 -24.13 4.43 -9.88
N THR A 215 -24.76 3.40 -9.31
CA THR A 215 -26.20 3.39 -8.99
C THR A 215 -26.50 4.22 -7.73
N TYR A 216 -25.67 4.09 -6.70
CA TYR A 216 -25.90 4.74 -5.40
C TYR A 216 -25.18 6.08 -5.26
N GLY A 217 -24.20 6.37 -6.10
CA GLY A 217 -23.37 7.57 -6.00
C GLY A 217 -22.39 7.55 -4.83
N VAL A 218 -22.11 6.38 -4.22
CA VAL A 218 -21.26 6.24 -3.03
C VAL A 218 -20.14 5.26 -3.25
N THR A 219 -19.02 5.47 -2.56
CA THR A 219 -17.90 4.53 -2.42
C THR A 219 -17.78 4.09 -0.98
N ILE A 220 -17.09 2.98 -0.70
CA ILE A 220 -16.96 2.41 0.64
C ILE A 220 -15.50 2.50 1.07
N GLU A 221 -15.26 3.21 2.16
CA GLU A 221 -13.95 3.25 2.83
C GLU A 221 -13.75 1.93 3.60
N GLN A 222 -12.51 1.46 3.69
CA GLN A 222 -12.17 0.19 4.35
C GLN A 222 -12.61 0.15 5.82
N GLU A 223 -12.58 1.29 6.52
CA GLU A 223 -12.99 1.42 7.93
C GLU A 223 -14.47 1.10 8.18
N ALA A 224 -15.33 1.12 7.16
CA ALA A 224 -16.73 0.70 7.30
C ALA A 224 -16.85 -0.75 7.82
N PHE A 225 -15.87 -1.61 7.50
CA PHE A 225 -15.82 -3.01 7.91
C PHE A 225 -15.38 -3.24 9.36
N LEU A 226 -14.94 -2.19 10.07
CA LEU A 226 -14.53 -2.30 11.48
C LEU A 226 -15.73 -2.23 12.46
N ASN A 227 -16.92 -1.94 11.96
CA ASN A 227 -18.12 -1.74 12.75
C ASN A 227 -19.09 -2.96 12.72
N GLU A 228 -18.62 -4.11 12.25
CA GLU A 228 -19.38 -5.38 12.24
C GLU A 228 -19.35 -6.12 13.57
#